data_89b1ad66ff633d6ed139d5100f7eec6d
#
_entry.id   89b1ad66ff633d6ed139d5100f7eec6d
#
_cell.length_a   1.000
_cell.length_b   1.000
_cell.length_c   1.000
_cell.angle_alpha   90.00
_cell.angle_beta   90.00
_cell.angle_gamma   90.00
#
_symmetry.space_group_name_H-M   'P 1'
#
loop_
_entity.id
_entity.type
_entity.pdbx_description
1 polymer ?
#
loop_
_entity_poly.entity_id
_entity_poly.type
_entity_poly.pdbx_seq_one_letter_code
_entity_poly.pdbx_strand_id
1 'polypeptide(L)'
;MEYVAAQVGSGIVHAGDVFKTETLKVSGNTLKLSSTAVPIVSGGKAYAWVKPADGTGDQVRLDVAGKSITITAEDGVEYCVMYKYTDDAAKQITVNAQFIPAVLHAVLTVALYYGDACNVEAATKAGEVTIDIPRLQLNGALDLSMTATGASQTSLGATCSL
;
A
#
# COMPACT_ATOMS: atom_id res chain seq x y z
N MET A 1 -5.93 -0.50 -8.83
CA MET A 1 -6.09 -0.33 -7.38
C MET A 1 -7.51 -0.56 -6.89
N GLU A 2 -8.52 -0.05 -7.59
CA GLU A 2 -9.93 -0.24 -7.19
C GLU A 2 -10.37 -1.71 -7.12
N TYR A 3 -9.91 -2.55 -8.05
CA TYR A 3 -10.19 -4.00 -8.02
C TYR A 3 -9.64 -4.69 -6.78
N VAL A 4 -8.43 -4.33 -6.34
CA VAL A 4 -7.82 -4.88 -5.13
C VAL A 4 -8.61 -4.44 -3.91
N ALA A 5 -9.01 -3.17 -3.85
CA ALA A 5 -9.84 -2.65 -2.77
C ALA A 5 -11.21 -3.35 -2.69
N ALA A 6 -11.86 -3.60 -3.83
CA ALA A 6 -13.12 -4.34 -3.89
C ALA A 6 -12.97 -5.80 -3.43
N GLN A 7 -11.84 -6.43 -3.74
CA GLN A 7 -11.55 -7.81 -3.36
C GLN A 7 -11.32 -7.99 -1.85
N VAL A 8 -10.70 -7.00 -1.20
CA VAL A 8 -10.40 -7.03 0.24
C VAL A 8 -11.38 -6.21 1.10
N GLY A 9 -12.37 -5.58 0.46
CA GLY A 9 -13.46 -4.92 1.13
C GLY A 9 -13.20 -3.54 1.68
N SER A 10 -12.18 -2.89 1.20
CA SER A 10 -11.94 -1.51 1.54
C SER A 10 -12.06 -0.59 0.33
N GLY A 11 -12.54 0.61 0.56
CA GLY A 11 -12.37 1.70 -0.40
C GLY A 11 -10.90 2.15 -0.42
N ILE A 12 -10.49 2.80 -1.51
CA ILE A 12 -9.22 3.53 -1.53
C ILE A 12 -9.42 4.77 -0.66
N VAL A 13 -8.69 4.83 0.45
CA VAL A 13 -8.66 6.02 1.29
C VAL A 13 -7.54 6.92 0.79
N HIS A 14 -7.86 8.17 0.49
CA HIS A 14 -6.87 9.22 0.26
C HIS A 14 -6.40 9.73 1.62
N ALA A 15 -5.15 10.15 1.71
CA ALA A 15 -4.46 10.47 2.95
C ALA A 15 -4.19 9.22 3.81
N GLY A 16 -3.16 8.50 3.46
CA GLY A 16 -2.71 7.31 4.20
C GLY A 16 -1.58 7.61 5.18
N ASP A 17 -1.55 6.84 6.25
CA ASP A 17 -0.42 6.89 7.18
C ASP A 17 0.74 6.05 6.65
N VAL A 18 1.89 6.66 6.47
CA VAL A 18 3.11 6.03 5.94
C VAL A 18 4.31 6.26 6.85
N PHE A 19 5.31 5.41 6.73
CA PHE A 19 6.58 5.60 7.43
C PHE A 19 7.54 6.44 6.58
N LYS A 20 8.26 7.34 7.25
CA LYS A 20 9.29 8.18 6.68
C LYS A 20 10.56 8.05 7.50
N THR A 21 11.68 8.05 6.79
CA THR A 21 13.02 8.11 7.40
C THR A 21 13.69 9.40 6.96
N GLU A 22 14.25 10.15 7.90
CA GLU A 22 15.00 11.37 7.63
C GLU A 22 16.21 11.48 8.57
N THR A 23 17.26 12.14 8.08
CA THR A 23 18.44 12.44 8.90
C THR A 23 18.32 13.84 9.45
N LEU A 24 18.39 13.96 10.76
CA LEU A 24 18.16 15.21 11.51
C LEU A 24 19.34 15.51 12.41
N LYS A 25 19.63 16.83 12.56
CA LYS A 25 20.64 17.33 13.50
C LYS A 25 20.01 17.72 14.82
N VAL A 26 20.69 17.39 15.90
CA VAL A 26 20.31 17.85 17.24
C VAL A 26 20.51 19.35 17.36
N SER A 27 19.53 20.02 17.92
CA SER A 27 19.62 21.43 18.29
C SER A 27 18.86 21.66 19.60
N GLY A 28 19.55 22.13 20.63
CA GLY A 28 18.95 22.35 21.94
C GLY A 28 18.31 21.11 22.55
N ASN A 29 19.01 19.96 22.52
CA ASN A 29 18.48 18.67 22.98
C ASN A 29 17.19 18.20 22.26
N THR A 30 16.98 18.64 21.03
CA THR A 30 15.76 18.36 20.30
C THR A 30 16.08 17.97 18.84
N LEU A 31 15.38 16.96 18.32
CA LEU A 31 15.28 16.65 16.89
C LEU A 31 13.94 17.17 16.38
N LYS A 32 13.96 17.97 15.31
CA LYS A 32 12.74 18.52 14.69
C LYS A 32 12.39 17.75 13.42
N LEU A 33 11.23 17.09 13.44
CA LEU A 33 10.68 16.36 12.31
C LEU A 33 10.13 17.30 11.24
N SER A 34 10.25 16.94 9.98
CA SER A 34 9.65 17.71 8.87
C SER A 34 8.11 17.59 8.86
N SER A 35 7.56 16.47 9.30
CA SER A 35 6.11 16.21 9.36
C SER A 35 5.67 15.91 10.79
N THR A 36 4.38 16.09 11.08
CA THR A 36 3.80 15.73 12.38
C THR A 36 3.72 14.20 12.50
N ALA A 37 4.31 13.65 13.55
CA ALA A 37 4.21 12.22 13.80
C ALA A 37 2.82 11.83 14.27
N VAL A 38 2.34 10.69 13.78
CA VAL A 38 1.06 10.10 14.18
C VAL A 38 1.27 8.79 14.91
N PRO A 39 0.34 8.40 15.82
CA PRO A 39 0.43 7.13 16.52
C PRO A 39 0.43 5.94 15.55
N ILE A 40 1.22 4.92 15.85
CA ILE A 40 1.20 3.66 15.08
C ILE A 40 -0.07 2.88 15.37
N VAL A 41 -0.50 2.89 16.63
CA VAL A 41 -1.75 2.28 17.07
C VAL A 41 -2.75 3.39 17.38
N SER A 42 -3.97 3.28 16.89
CA SER A 42 -5.05 4.24 17.16
C SER A 42 -5.22 4.49 18.65
N GLY A 43 -5.28 5.75 19.06
CA GLY A 43 -5.40 6.17 20.47
C GLY A 43 -4.11 6.07 21.27
N GLY A 44 -3.00 5.62 20.68
CA GLY A 44 -1.69 5.57 21.31
C GLY A 44 -0.93 6.89 21.25
N LYS A 45 0.29 6.88 21.80
CA LYS A 45 1.24 7.98 21.62
C LYS A 45 2.02 7.83 20.31
N ALA A 46 2.37 8.95 19.70
CA ALA A 46 3.32 8.95 18.59
C ALA A 46 4.73 8.68 19.12
N TYR A 47 5.49 7.87 18.42
CA TYR A 47 6.89 7.61 18.71
C TYR A 47 7.70 7.46 17.42
N ALA A 48 9.00 7.60 17.56
CA ALA A 48 9.97 7.41 16.49
C ALA A 48 11.08 6.47 16.91
N TRP A 49 11.67 5.80 15.95
CA TRP A 49 12.91 5.06 16.13
C TRP A 49 14.07 5.95 15.71
N VAL A 50 15.01 6.12 16.61
CA VAL A 50 16.13 7.04 16.47
C VAL A 50 17.44 6.23 16.58
N LYS A 51 18.34 6.42 15.63
CA LYS A 51 19.66 5.82 15.61
C LYS A 51 20.70 6.85 15.19
N PRO A 52 21.92 6.87 15.77
CA PRO A 52 23.01 7.72 15.27
C PRO A 52 23.24 7.50 13.77
N ALA A 53 23.42 8.57 13.01
CA ALA A 53 23.57 8.50 11.54
C ALA A 53 24.92 7.88 11.11
N ASP A 54 25.92 7.90 11.99
CA ASP A 54 27.23 7.25 11.79
C ASP A 54 27.15 5.71 11.86
N GLY A 55 25.96 5.17 12.17
CA GLY A 55 25.74 3.74 12.31
C GLY A 55 26.18 3.13 13.64
N THR A 56 26.76 3.92 14.52
CA THR A 56 27.14 3.48 15.87
C THR A 56 25.93 3.42 16.80
N GLY A 57 25.97 2.55 17.81
CA GLY A 57 24.92 2.43 18.82
C GLY A 57 23.63 1.75 18.34
N ASP A 58 22.74 1.53 19.28
CA ASP A 58 21.48 0.84 19.08
C ASP A 58 20.36 1.80 18.66
N GLN A 59 19.38 1.27 17.96
CA GLN A 59 18.15 1.99 17.64
C GLN A 59 17.28 2.10 18.90
N VAL A 60 16.90 3.31 19.27
CA VAL A 60 16.09 3.61 20.45
C VAL A 60 14.73 4.14 20.02
N ARG A 61 13.68 3.72 20.72
CA ARG A 61 12.34 4.26 20.56
C ARG A 61 12.13 5.45 21.49
N LEU A 62 11.80 6.62 20.95
CA LEU A 62 11.52 7.84 21.69
C LEU A 62 10.12 8.37 21.41
N ASP A 63 9.46 8.91 22.42
CA ASP A 63 8.17 9.56 22.28
C ASP A 63 8.30 10.85 21.47
N VAL A 64 7.29 11.12 20.65
CA VAL A 64 7.24 12.32 19.80
C VAL A 64 6.11 13.23 20.26
N ALA A 65 6.43 14.49 20.50
CA ALA A 65 5.46 15.54 20.79
C ALA A 65 5.26 16.41 19.54
N GLY A 66 4.24 16.07 18.74
CA GLY A 66 3.97 16.76 17.48
C GLY A 66 5.08 16.57 16.45
N LYS A 67 6.00 17.51 16.34
CA LYS A 67 7.18 17.47 15.44
C LYS A 67 8.50 17.44 16.20
N SER A 68 8.49 17.21 17.50
CA SER A 68 9.68 17.31 18.33
C SER A 68 9.97 16.03 19.09
N ILE A 69 11.22 15.61 19.08
CA ILE A 69 11.74 14.50 19.87
C ILE A 69 12.78 15.05 20.82
N THR A 70 12.62 14.83 22.13
CA THR A 70 13.64 15.19 23.12
C THR A 70 14.70 14.10 23.15
N ILE A 71 15.97 14.51 23.05
CA ILE A 71 17.12 13.63 23.09
C ILE A 71 18.25 14.30 23.87
N THR A 72 19.00 13.52 24.63
CA THR A 72 20.20 14.01 25.30
C THR A 72 21.41 13.72 24.43
N ALA A 73 21.83 14.70 23.67
CA ALA A 73 22.99 14.60 22.78
C ALA A 73 23.54 16.01 22.50
N GLU A 74 24.80 16.07 22.05
CA GLU A 74 25.44 17.33 21.68
C GLU A 74 24.79 17.94 20.41
N ASP A 75 24.77 19.26 20.35
CA ASP A 75 24.26 19.99 19.19
C ASP A 75 25.09 19.68 17.94
N GLY A 76 24.38 19.49 16.82
CA GLY A 76 24.99 19.18 15.53
C GLY A 76 25.19 17.70 15.26
N VAL A 77 25.03 16.80 16.25
CA VAL A 77 25.07 15.36 16.02
C VAL A 77 23.87 14.94 15.15
N GLU A 78 24.13 14.09 14.17
CA GLU A 78 23.13 13.61 13.23
C GLU A 78 22.55 12.28 13.68
N TYR A 79 21.21 12.18 13.54
CA TYR A 79 20.44 10.97 13.80
C TYR A 79 19.56 10.61 12.62
N CYS A 80 19.50 9.33 12.29
CA CYS A 80 18.51 8.76 11.40
C CYS A 80 17.24 8.48 12.20
N VAL A 81 16.14 9.07 11.79
CA VAL A 81 14.85 9.03 12.51
C VAL A 81 13.78 8.45 11.60
N MET A 82 13.14 7.37 12.03
CA MET A 82 12.01 6.77 11.35
C MET A 82 10.74 6.94 12.17
N TYR A 83 9.71 7.49 11.58
CA TYR A 83 8.42 7.73 12.21
C TYR A 83 7.26 7.62 11.22
N LYS A 84 6.05 7.48 11.75
CA LYS A 84 4.81 7.43 10.98
C LYS A 84 4.20 8.82 10.87
N TYR A 85 3.73 9.20 9.68
CA TYR A 85 3.03 10.47 9.45
C TYR A 85 1.90 10.26 8.44
N THR A 86 0.96 11.19 8.36
CA THR A 86 -0.11 11.18 7.35
C THR A 86 0.39 11.88 6.08
N ASP A 87 0.25 11.21 4.95
CA ASP A 87 0.56 11.75 3.63
C ASP A 87 -0.73 11.85 2.81
N ASP A 88 -1.07 13.06 2.39
CA ASP A 88 -2.29 13.34 1.61
C ASP A 88 -2.24 12.71 0.20
N ALA A 89 -1.04 12.43 -0.31
CA ALA A 89 -0.85 11.76 -1.58
C ALA A 89 -0.85 10.23 -1.49
N ALA A 90 -0.70 9.69 -0.28
CA ALA A 90 -0.69 8.25 -0.07
C ALA A 90 -2.07 7.63 -0.25
N LYS A 91 -2.10 6.41 -0.77
CA LYS A 91 -3.31 5.61 -0.90
C LYS A 91 -3.21 4.41 0.03
N GLN A 92 -4.20 4.24 0.89
CA GLN A 92 -4.26 3.14 1.84
C GLN A 92 -5.36 2.16 1.47
N ILE A 93 -5.03 0.87 1.49
CA ILE A 93 -5.99 -0.23 1.39
C ILE A 93 -6.00 -0.94 2.73
N THR A 94 -7.17 -1.03 3.35
CA THR A 94 -7.33 -1.73 4.62
C THR A 94 -7.99 -3.09 4.38
N VAL A 95 -7.34 -4.15 4.81
CA VAL A 95 -7.89 -5.51 4.78
C VAL A 95 -8.58 -5.77 6.13
N ASN A 96 -9.87 -6.10 6.08
CA ASN A 96 -10.64 -6.45 7.28
C ASN A 96 -10.99 -7.94 7.25
N ALA A 97 -10.61 -8.67 8.30
CA ALA A 97 -10.86 -10.11 8.42
C ALA A 97 -12.36 -10.48 8.48
N GLN A 98 -13.23 -9.53 8.76
CA GLN A 98 -14.69 -9.74 8.82
C GLN A 98 -15.40 -9.38 7.50
N PHE A 99 -14.64 -9.04 6.49
CA PHE A 99 -15.22 -8.59 5.23
C PHE A 99 -15.77 -9.75 4.40
N ILE A 100 -16.99 -9.58 3.94
CA ILE A 100 -17.62 -10.47 2.97
C ILE A 100 -17.60 -9.74 1.62
N PRO A 101 -16.92 -10.26 0.59
CA PRO A 101 -16.89 -9.63 -0.72
C PRO A 101 -18.29 -9.43 -1.29
N ALA A 102 -18.51 -8.28 -1.90
CA ALA A 102 -19.77 -7.98 -2.57
C ALA A 102 -19.99 -8.93 -3.75
N VAL A 103 -21.27 -9.27 -3.98
CA VAL A 103 -21.67 -9.99 -5.20
C VAL A 103 -21.67 -9.00 -6.35
N LEU A 104 -20.96 -9.31 -7.41
CA LEU A 104 -20.79 -8.49 -8.61
C LEU A 104 -21.49 -9.13 -9.81
N HIS A 105 -21.86 -8.32 -10.79
CA HIS A 105 -22.22 -8.77 -12.13
C HIS A 105 -20.99 -8.55 -13.03
N ALA A 106 -20.50 -9.59 -13.67
CA ALA A 106 -19.36 -9.48 -14.56
C ALA A 106 -19.76 -9.84 -16.00
N VAL A 107 -19.38 -8.99 -16.93
CA VAL A 107 -19.56 -9.21 -18.36
C VAL A 107 -18.17 -9.18 -19.01
N LEU A 108 -17.80 -10.30 -19.63
CA LEU A 108 -16.52 -10.45 -20.31
C LEU A 108 -16.79 -10.57 -21.81
N THR A 109 -16.20 -9.70 -22.60
CA THR A 109 -16.29 -9.76 -24.06
C THR A 109 -14.91 -10.05 -24.64
N VAL A 110 -14.79 -11.13 -25.40
CA VAL A 110 -13.57 -11.56 -26.08
C VAL A 110 -13.79 -11.57 -27.56
N ALA A 111 -12.93 -10.88 -28.31
CA ALA A 111 -12.96 -10.91 -29.76
C ALA A 111 -12.39 -12.24 -30.28
N LEU A 112 -13.09 -12.88 -31.20
CA LEU A 112 -12.62 -14.06 -31.94
C LEU A 112 -12.05 -13.63 -33.27
N TYR A 113 -10.93 -14.21 -33.66
CA TYR A 113 -10.30 -13.95 -34.93
C TYR A 113 -10.15 -15.25 -35.74
N TYR A 114 -10.38 -15.16 -37.04
CA TYR A 114 -9.88 -16.19 -37.97
C TYR A 114 -8.39 -15.91 -38.14
N GLY A 115 -7.56 -16.82 -37.71
CA GLY A 115 -6.12 -16.65 -37.80
C GLY A 115 -5.43 -17.80 -38.47
N ASP A 116 -4.45 -17.48 -39.30
CA ASP A 116 -3.36 -18.39 -39.52
C ASP A 116 -2.45 -18.32 -38.31
N ALA A 117 -2.09 -19.45 -37.71
CA ALA A 117 -1.32 -19.53 -36.47
C ALA A 117 0.04 -18.79 -36.53
N CYS A 118 0.46 -18.36 -37.72
CA CYS A 118 1.74 -17.72 -37.98
C CYS A 118 1.66 -16.19 -38.15
N ASN A 119 0.49 -15.57 -38.24
CA ASN A 119 0.37 -14.13 -38.46
C ASN A 119 -0.85 -13.53 -37.77
N VAL A 120 -0.64 -13.14 -36.50
CA VAL A 120 -1.69 -12.55 -35.66
C VAL A 120 -2.11 -11.15 -36.12
N GLU A 121 -1.21 -10.39 -36.78
CA GLU A 121 -1.46 -9.02 -37.23
C GLU A 121 -2.41 -8.94 -38.44
N ALA A 122 -2.56 -10.03 -39.21
CA ALA A 122 -3.45 -10.12 -40.35
C ALA A 122 -4.77 -10.85 -40.04
N ALA A 123 -5.04 -11.14 -38.78
CA ALA A 123 -6.22 -11.90 -38.37
C ALA A 123 -7.50 -11.08 -38.58
N THR A 124 -8.48 -11.64 -39.31
CA THR A 124 -9.78 -11.02 -39.52
C THR A 124 -10.71 -11.36 -38.35
N LYS A 125 -11.36 -10.35 -37.76
CA LYS A 125 -12.32 -10.56 -36.67
C LYS A 125 -13.46 -11.47 -37.14
N ALA A 126 -13.61 -12.64 -36.50
CA ALA A 126 -14.63 -13.63 -36.79
C ALA A 126 -15.93 -13.37 -36.05
N GLY A 127 -15.83 -12.74 -34.88
CA GLY A 127 -16.99 -12.49 -34.03
C GLY A 127 -16.57 -12.07 -32.62
N GLU A 128 -17.51 -12.16 -31.69
CA GLU A 128 -17.29 -11.91 -30.28
C GLU A 128 -17.98 -12.98 -29.45
N VAL A 129 -17.35 -13.39 -28.37
CA VAL A 129 -17.94 -14.20 -27.30
C VAL A 129 -18.17 -13.30 -26.11
N THR A 130 -19.41 -13.21 -25.66
CA THR A 130 -19.75 -12.52 -24.41
C THR A 130 -20.11 -13.56 -23.36
N ILE A 131 -19.43 -13.48 -22.23
CA ILE A 131 -19.70 -14.30 -21.05
C ILE A 131 -20.36 -13.39 -20.02
N ASP A 132 -21.59 -13.69 -19.68
CA ASP A 132 -22.35 -12.97 -18.66
C ASP A 132 -22.39 -13.79 -17.38
N ILE A 133 -21.89 -13.22 -16.29
CA ILE A 133 -21.84 -13.84 -14.96
C ILE A 133 -22.66 -12.97 -14.01
N PRO A 134 -23.97 -13.25 -13.86
CA PRO A 134 -24.86 -12.39 -13.06
C PRO A 134 -24.48 -12.29 -11.58
N ARG A 135 -23.87 -13.33 -11.04
CA ARG A 135 -23.52 -13.41 -9.63
C ARG A 135 -22.08 -13.96 -9.46
N LEU A 136 -21.13 -13.05 -9.40
CA LEU A 136 -19.73 -13.32 -9.18
C LEU A 136 -19.36 -12.85 -7.77
N GLN A 137 -18.90 -13.74 -6.91
CA GLN A 137 -18.37 -13.37 -5.60
C GLN A 137 -16.86 -13.62 -5.59
N LEU A 138 -16.10 -12.57 -5.29
CA LEU A 138 -14.66 -12.68 -5.12
C LEU A 138 -14.35 -13.48 -3.84
N ASN A 139 -13.36 -14.34 -3.88
CA ASN A 139 -13.02 -15.20 -2.74
C ASN A 139 -12.21 -14.49 -1.63
N GLY A 140 -11.94 -13.19 -1.81
CA GLY A 140 -11.18 -12.39 -0.84
C GLY A 140 -9.69 -12.70 -0.74
N ALA A 141 -9.18 -13.63 -1.55
CA ALA A 141 -7.76 -13.90 -1.59
C ALA A 141 -7.02 -12.79 -2.35
N LEU A 142 -6.07 -12.14 -1.70
CA LEU A 142 -5.18 -11.17 -2.30
C LEU A 142 -3.77 -11.77 -2.36
N ASP A 143 -3.33 -12.09 -3.56
CA ASP A 143 -1.94 -12.48 -3.82
C ASP A 143 -1.20 -11.28 -4.45
N LEU A 144 -0.31 -10.69 -3.69
CA LEU A 144 0.49 -9.54 -4.10
C LEU A 144 1.93 -9.99 -4.31
N SER A 145 2.27 -10.35 -5.54
CA SER A 145 3.64 -10.66 -5.91
C SER A 145 4.37 -9.40 -6.36
N MET A 146 5.42 -9.02 -5.65
CA MET A 146 6.28 -7.89 -6.00
C MET A 146 7.67 -8.42 -6.37
N THR A 147 8.05 -8.23 -7.64
CA THR A 147 9.40 -8.55 -8.12
C THR A 147 10.10 -7.29 -8.59
N ALA A 148 11.41 -7.19 -8.35
CA ALA A 148 12.20 -6.00 -8.71
C ALA A 148 12.31 -5.76 -10.23
N THR A 149 12.11 -6.80 -11.05
CA THR A 149 12.33 -6.78 -12.50
C THR A 149 11.17 -7.29 -13.34
N GLY A 150 10.04 -7.64 -12.73
CA GLY A 150 8.87 -8.21 -13.42
C GLY A 150 7.59 -7.39 -13.28
N ALA A 151 6.65 -7.61 -14.18
CA ALA A 151 5.31 -7.08 -14.03
C ALA A 151 4.62 -7.71 -12.80
N SER A 152 4.03 -6.89 -11.95
CA SER A 152 3.19 -7.37 -10.85
C SER A 152 1.91 -7.98 -11.43
N GLN A 153 1.67 -9.25 -11.14
CA GLN A 153 0.42 -9.95 -11.50
C GLN A 153 -0.41 -10.20 -10.25
N THR A 154 -1.68 -9.89 -10.34
CA THR A 154 -2.65 -10.20 -9.28
C THR A 154 -3.68 -11.18 -9.81
N SER A 155 -3.78 -12.33 -9.17
CA SER A 155 -4.81 -13.33 -9.50
C SER A 155 -6.11 -13.00 -8.78
N LEU A 156 -7.23 -13.00 -9.51
CA LEU A 156 -8.57 -12.89 -8.93
C LEU A 156 -9.20 -14.29 -8.87
N GLY A 157 -9.40 -14.79 -7.65
CA GLY A 157 -10.22 -15.97 -7.43
C GLY A 157 -11.68 -15.57 -7.19
N ALA A 158 -12.62 -16.28 -7.82
CA ALA A 158 -14.04 -16.00 -7.67
C ALA A 158 -14.88 -17.28 -7.74
N THR A 159 -16.04 -17.24 -7.09
CA THR A 159 -17.04 -18.29 -7.13
C THR A 159 -18.28 -17.77 -7.81
N CYS A 160 -18.79 -18.51 -8.77
CA CYS A 160 -20.09 -18.23 -9.40
C CYS A 160 -21.17 -19.02 -8.66
N SER A 161 -22.27 -18.37 -8.32
CA SER A 161 -23.47 -19.03 -7.79
C SER A 161 -24.63 -18.85 -8.77
N LEU A 162 -25.34 -19.95 -9.00
CA LEU A 162 -26.59 -19.97 -9.76
C LEU A 162 -27.74 -19.39 -8.95
#